data_1b065b86e8694e2c5dabda65636e862b
#
_entry.id   1b065b86e8694e2c5dabda65636e862b
#
_cell.length_a   1.000
_cell.length_b   1.000
_cell.length_c   1.000
_cell.angle_alpha   90.00
_cell.angle_beta   90.00
_cell.angle_gamma   90.00
#
_symmetry.space_group_name_H-M   'P 1'
#
loop_
_entity.id
_entity.type
_entity.pdbx_description
1 polymer ?
#
loop_
_entity_poly.entity_id
_entity_poly.type
_entity_poly.pdbx_seq_one_letter_code
_entity_poly.pdbx_strand_id
1 'polypeptide(L)'
;HQSTCGGMAYDTMNQILWVTGQGSTWAQANAITLSHLENYSFEDGYHPIEFDMSYNLYKIKRASFMTYHDGALFVGFFTQDNASVIEKYLINADGTLYEKEDMNLKRTVGVTDPVAYAVSMQVISGKVQGMAFYNNKILLTRSWGILPSEVQIFNYSRYGILSTSEAYKTIKFPERLEQIYQDGGSIYALFESGLMPTGCHPLTELTVL
;
A
#
# COMPACT_ATOMS: atom_id res chain seq x y z
N HIS A 1 4.90 19.28 -9.46
CA HIS A 1 4.28 18.74 -8.23
C HIS A 1 5.10 17.54 -7.80
N GLN A 2 5.83 17.66 -6.69
CA GLN A 2 6.38 16.48 -6.01
C GLN A 2 5.19 15.74 -5.40
N SER A 3 4.75 14.65 -6.03
CA SER A 3 3.84 13.71 -5.41
C SER A 3 4.64 12.93 -4.37
N THR A 4 4.31 13.09 -3.11
CA THR A 4 4.85 12.22 -2.06
C THR A 4 4.32 10.82 -2.31
N CYS A 5 5.21 9.87 -2.55
CA CYS A 5 4.88 8.45 -2.58
C CYS A 5 4.47 8.03 -1.18
N GLY A 6 3.21 7.63 -0.99
CA GLY A 6 2.69 7.19 0.31
C GLY A 6 2.90 5.71 0.57
N GLY A 7 3.04 4.87 -0.45
CA GLY A 7 3.21 3.43 -0.28
C GLY A 7 3.72 2.75 -1.55
N MET A 8 4.37 1.61 -1.36
CA MET A 8 4.88 0.76 -2.43
C MET A 8 4.51 -0.70 -2.18
N ALA A 9 4.31 -1.46 -3.26
CA ALA A 9 4.06 -2.89 -3.21
C ALA A 9 4.76 -3.59 -4.38
N TYR A 10 5.37 -4.73 -4.13
CA TYR A 10 6.01 -5.51 -5.19
C TYR A 10 5.14 -6.72 -5.55
N ASP A 11 4.69 -6.75 -6.79
CA ASP A 11 4.01 -7.89 -7.40
C ASP A 11 5.07 -8.90 -7.87
N THR A 12 5.25 -9.94 -7.10
CA THR A 12 6.25 -10.97 -7.35
C THR A 12 5.92 -11.85 -8.56
N MET A 13 4.65 -11.95 -8.96
CA MET A 13 4.24 -12.76 -10.10
C MET A 13 4.55 -12.08 -11.43
N ASN A 14 4.27 -10.79 -11.52
CA ASN A 14 4.47 -10.03 -12.77
C ASN A 14 5.76 -9.19 -12.74
N GLN A 15 6.52 -9.21 -11.66
CA GLN A 15 7.75 -8.42 -11.48
C GLN A 15 7.50 -6.91 -11.68
N ILE A 16 6.47 -6.41 -11.00
CA ILE A 16 6.04 -5.01 -11.06
C ILE A 16 6.15 -4.36 -9.68
N LEU A 17 6.81 -3.22 -9.61
CA LEU A 17 6.76 -2.33 -8.47
C LEU A 17 5.60 -1.37 -8.64
N TRP A 18 4.62 -1.47 -7.76
CA TRP A 18 3.49 -0.55 -7.67
C TRP A 18 3.79 0.56 -6.67
N VAL A 19 3.42 1.79 -7.03
CA VAL A 19 3.67 3.01 -6.25
C VAL A 19 2.39 3.84 -6.20
N THR A 20 2.01 4.28 -5.00
CA THR A 20 0.88 5.20 -4.87
C THR A 20 1.23 6.57 -5.45
N GLY A 21 0.26 7.21 -6.07
CA GLY A 21 0.39 8.54 -6.63
C GLY A 21 -0.90 9.34 -6.51
N GLN A 22 -0.87 10.55 -7.04
CA GLN A 22 -2.00 11.46 -7.05
C GLN A 22 -2.30 11.92 -8.47
N GLY A 23 -3.44 11.55 -8.97
CA GLY A 23 -3.99 12.07 -10.21
C GLY A 23 -4.73 13.40 -10.03
N SER A 24 -5.33 13.90 -11.10
CA SER A 24 -6.07 15.17 -11.07
C SER A 24 -7.32 15.11 -10.18
N THR A 25 -7.98 13.98 -10.10
CA THR A 25 -9.25 13.79 -9.39
C THR A 25 -9.14 12.76 -8.28
N TRP A 26 -8.45 11.65 -8.54
CA TRP A 26 -8.32 10.51 -7.64
C TRP A 26 -6.86 10.14 -7.41
N ALA A 27 -6.64 9.34 -6.37
CA ALA A 27 -5.36 8.70 -6.18
C ALA A 27 -5.04 7.75 -7.34
N GLN A 28 -3.77 7.46 -7.52
CA GLN A 28 -3.28 6.57 -8.56
C GLN A 28 -2.48 5.41 -7.98
N ALA A 29 -2.55 4.28 -8.68
CA ALA A 29 -1.58 3.20 -8.61
C ALA A 29 -0.74 3.25 -9.88
N ASN A 30 0.56 3.46 -9.73
CA ASN A 30 1.51 3.56 -10.82
C ASN A 30 2.43 2.34 -10.79
N ALA A 31 2.75 1.80 -11.94
CA ALA A 31 3.56 0.60 -12.09
C ALA A 31 4.88 0.88 -12.78
N ILE A 32 5.93 0.27 -12.28
CA ILE A 32 7.26 0.22 -12.92
C ILE A 32 7.64 -1.25 -13.00
N THR A 33 7.93 -1.73 -14.19
CA THR A 33 8.42 -3.11 -14.36
C THR A 33 9.83 -3.24 -13.79
N LEU A 34 10.15 -4.42 -13.25
CA LEU A 34 11.48 -4.68 -12.72
C LEU A 34 12.57 -4.46 -13.79
N SER A 35 12.30 -4.87 -15.03
CA SER A 35 13.23 -4.66 -16.15
C SER A 35 13.48 -3.17 -16.43
N HIS A 36 12.47 -2.32 -16.32
CA HIS A 36 12.65 -0.86 -16.47
C HIS A 36 13.51 -0.31 -15.33
N LEU A 37 13.24 -0.74 -14.10
CA LEU A 37 14.00 -0.32 -12.92
C LEU A 37 15.47 -0.76 -12.99
N GLU A 38 15.74 -1.99 -13.44
CA GLU A 38 17.10 -2.54 -13.58
C GLU A 38 17.91 -1.85 -14.70
N ASN A 39 17.25 -1.35 -15.72
CA ASN A 39 17.87 -0.61 -16.81
C ASN A 39 18.04 0.89 -16.53
N TYR A 40 17.58 1.38 -15.38
CA TYR A 40 17.76 2.77 -15.01
C TYR A 40 19.25 3.08 -14.75
N SER A 41 19.76 4.13 -15.41
CA SER A 41 21.15 4.57 -15.27
C SER A 41 21.22 6.03 -14.85
N PHE A 42 22.19 6.34 -13.98
CA PHE A 42 22.56 7.72 -13.63
C PHE A 42 23.60 8.33 -14.57
N GLU A 43 24.11 7.59 -15.57
CA GLU A 43 25.16 8.06 -16.49
C GLU A 43 24.69 9.24 -17.34
N ASP A 44 23.40 9.30 -17.66
CA ASP A 44 22.78 10.39 -18.41
C ASP A 44 22.32 11.56 -17.51
N GLY A 45 22.73 11.56 -16.24
CA GLY A 45 22.30 12.53 -15.23
C GLY A 45 21.06 12.08 -14.45
N TYR A 46 20.72 12.84 -13.41
CA TYR A 46 19.51 12.57 -12.62
C TYR A 46 18.24 12.92 -13.40
N HIS A 47 17.41 11.93 -13.61
CA HIS A 47 16.08 12.09 -14.17
C HIS A 47 15.07 11.19 -13.44
N PRO A 48 13.83 11.60 -13.29
CA PRO A 48 12.80 10.74 -12.70
C PRO A 48 12.55 9.50 -13.56
N ILE A 49 12.32 8.36 -12.92
CA ILE A 49 11.77 7.17 -13.61
C ILE A 49 10.35 7.47 -14.04
N GLU A 50 10.02 7.19 -15.31
CA GLU A 50 8.65 7.24 -15.80
C GLU A 50 7.91 5.95 -15.42
N PHE A 51 6.61 6.07 -15.21
CA PHE A 51 5.76 4.91 -14.94
C PHE A 51 5.40 4.20 -16.25
N ASP A 52 5.49 2.88 -16.26
CA ASP A 52 5.07 2.06 -17.39
C ASP A 52 3.55 2.04 -17.54
N MET A 53 2.84 2.09 -16.42
CA MET A 53 1.38 2.14 -16.36
C MET A 53 0.92 3.03 -15.20
N SER A 54 -0.23 3.69 -15.37
CA SER A 54 -0.88 4.49 -14.33
C SER A 54 -2.38 4.24 -14.36
N TYR A 55 -2.95 3.98 -13.19
CA TYR A 55 -4.38 3.73 -13.01
C TYR A 55 -4.96 4.71 -12.00
N ASN A 56 -6.06 5.36 -12.35
CA ASN A 56 -6.86 6.08 -11.38
C ASN A 56 -7.66 5.09 -10.53
N LEU A 57 -7.60 5.23 -9.21
CA LEU A 57 -8.36 4.41 -8.28
C LEU A 57 -9.74 5.02 -8.08
N TYR A 58 -10.79 4.35 -8.53
CA TYR A 58 -12.16 4.88 -8.55
C TYR A 58 -12.62 5.40 -7.20
N LYS A 59 -12.94 6.69 -7.12
CA LYS A 59 -13.42 7.40 -5.92
C LYS A 59 -12.45 7.48 -4.74
N ILE A 60 -11.25 6.95 -4.81
CA ILE A 60 -10.24 7.18 -3.77
C ILE A 60 -9.58 8.54 -4.02
N LYS A 61 -9.70 9.44 -3.06
CA LYS A 61 -9.09 10.77 -3.16
C LYS A 61 -7.60 10.77 -2.83
N ARG A 62 -7.14 9.83 -2.01
CA ARG A 62 -5.76 9.74 -1.55
C ARG A 62 -5.41 8.28 -1.21
N ALA A 63 -4.22 7.84 -1.58
CA ALA A 63 -3.64 6.56 -1.19
C ALA A 63 -2.38 6.82 -0.38
N SER A 64 -2.28 6.25 0.82
CA SER A 64 -1.16 6.47 1.74
C SER A 64 -0.30 5.24 1.92
N PHE A 65 -0.87 4.06 1.75
CA PHE A 65 -0.15 2.79 1.82
C PHE A 65 -0.71 1.78 0.83
N MET A 66 0.11 0.83 0.48
CA MET A 66 -0.22 -0.22 -0.47
C MET A 66 0.52 -1.51 -0.11
N THR A 67 -0.09 -2.65 -0.35
CA THR A 67 0.59 -3.95 -0.30
C THR A 67 0.07 -4.88 -1.38
N TYR A 68 0.91 -5.81 -1.83
CA TYR A 68 0.55 -6.88 -2.75
C TYR A 68 0.30 -8.17 -1.97
N HIS A 69 -0.75 -8.88 -2.31
CA HIS A 69 -1.01 -10.22 -1.78
C HIS A 69 -1.92 -11.00 -2.73
N ASP A 70 -1.50 -12.20 -3.09
CA ASP A 70 -2.30 -13.18 -3.82
C ASP A 70 -3.00 -12.61 -5.06
N GLY A 71 -2.22 -12.03 -5.98
CA GLY A 71 -2.70 -11.47 -7.25
C GLY A 71 -3.56 -10.22 -7.12
N ALA A 72 -3.42 -9.48 -6.02
CA ALA A 72 -4.16 -8.25 -5.82
C ALA A 72 -3.33 -7.17 -5.09
N LEU A 73 -3.66 -5.91 -5.38
CA LEU A 73 -3.23 -4.76 -4.58
C LEU A 73 -4.28 -4.45 -3.52
N PHE A 74 -3.81 -4.19 -2.32
CA PHE A 74 -4.59 -3.65 -1.22
C PHE A 74 -4.12 -2.23 -0.97
N VAL A 75 -5.00 -1.27 -1.12
CA VAL A 75 -4.69 0.16 -1.04
C VAL A 75 -5.52 0.81 0.03
N GLY A 76 -4.88 1.53 0.92
CA GLY A 76 -5.56 2.27 1.97
C GLY A 76 -5.06 3.70 2.09
N PHE A 77 -5.72 4.50 2.93
CA PHE A 77 -5.30 5.85 3.20
C PHE A 77 -5.31 6.18 4.69
N PHE A 78 -4.36 7.02 5.07
CA PHE A 78 -4.22 7.50 6.43
C PHE A 78 -5.33 8.49 6.79
N THR A 79 -5.91 8.30 7.97
CA THR A 79 -6.76 9.28 8.66
C THR A 79 -6.31 9.39 10.10
N GLN A 80 -6.38 10.57 10.69
CA GLN A 80 -5.96 10.76 12.07
C GLN A 80 -6.96 10.17 13.06
N ASP A 81 -8.22 10.56 12.97
CA ASP A 81 -9.21 10.28 14.00
C ASP A 81 -10.45 9.53 13.49
N ASN A 82 -10.63 9.48 12.18
CA ASN A 82 -11.78 8.83 11.56
C ASN A 82 -11.44 7.41 11.08
N ALA A 83 -12.45 6.59 10.93
CA ALA A 83 -12.31 5.34 10.21
C ALA A 83 -11.90 5.61 8.75
N SER A 84 -11.18 4.67 8.17
CA SER A 84 -10.75 4.65 6.78
C SER A 84 -11.09 3.31 6.15
N VAL A 85 -10.62 3.07 4.93
CA VAL A 85 -10.86 1.83 4.22
C VAL A 85 -9.59 1.30 3.59
N ILE A 86 -9.56 -0.02 3.42
CA ILE A 86 -8.64 -0.71 2.52
C ILE A 86 -9.46 -1.25 1.38
N GLU A 87 -9.08 -0.93 0.17
CA GLU A 87 -9.72 -1.43 -1.06
C GLU A 87 -8.82 -2.45 -1.75
N LYS A 88 -9.42 -3.53 -2.27
CA LYS A 88 -8.74 -4.60 -2.99
C LYS A 88 -8.97 -4.44 -4.49
N TYR A 89 -7.87 -4.38 -5.25
CA TYR A 89 -7.84 -4.31 -6.71
C TYR A 89 -7.23 -5.59 -7.27
N LEU A 90 -7.91 -6.26 -8.18
CA LEU A 90 -7.36 -7.46 -8.83
C LEU A 90 -6.34 -7.07 -9.89
N ILE A 91 -5.29 -7.89 -9.97
CA ILE A 91 -4.28 -7.82 -11.02
C ILE A 91 -4.59 -8.95 -12.02
N ASN A 92 -4.65 -8.59 -13.30
CA ASN A 92 -4.80 -9.55 -14.40
C ASN A 92 -3.50 -10.35 -14.60
N ALA A 93 -3.58 -11.45 -15.35
CA ALA A 93 -2.43 -12.29 -15.62
C ALA A 93 -1.30 -11.58 -16.40
N ASP A 94 -1.61 -10.50 -17.09
CA ASP A 94 -0.66 -9.64 -17.81
C ASP A 94 -0.07 -8.50 -16.95
N GLY A 95 -0.37 -8.47 -15.66
CA GLY A 95 0.10 -7.45 -14.73
C GLY A 95 -0.71 -6.15 -14.74
N THR A 96 -1.75 -6.03 -15.55
CA THR A 96 -2.64 -4.86 -15.55
C THR A 96 -3.67 -4.93 -14.42
N LEU A 97 -4.17 -3.78 -13.95
CA LEU A 97 -5.30 -3.77 -13.02
C LEU A 97 -6.62 -4.02 -13.75
N TYR A 98 -7.54 -4.68 -13.06
CA TYR A 98 -8.88 -4.88 -13.58
C TYR A 98 -9.60 -3.53 -13.76
N GLU A 99 -10.00 -3.27 -14.99
CA GLU A 99 -10.75 -2.08 -15.39
C GLU A 99 -12.21 -2.45 -15.66
N LYS A 100 -13.08 -1.52 -15.36
CA LYS A 100 -14.45 -1.57 -15.85
C LYS A 100 -14.61 -0.48 -16.90
N GLU A 101 -15.01 -0.86 -18.11
CA GLU A 101 -15.33 0.12 -19.13
C GLU A 101 -16.56 0.93 -18.72
N ASP A 102 -16.32 2.16 -18.33
CA ASP A 102 -17.38 3.14 -18.09
C ASP A 102 -17.10 4.38 -18.92
N MET A 103 -17.61 4.36 -20.14
CA MET A 103 -17.48 5.46 -21.10
C MET A 103 -18.05 6.78 -20.58
N ASN A 104 -19.07 6.71 -19.72
CA ASN A 104 -19.68 7.91 -19.13
C ASN A 104 -18.74 8.53 -18.08
N LEU A 105 -18.00 7.71 -17.36
CA LEU A 105 -17.08 8.18 -16.34
C LEU A 105 -15.89 8.95 -16.95
N LYS A 106 -15.27 8.41 -18.00
CA LYS A 106 -14.18 9.06 -18.74
C LYS A 106 -14.62 10.45 -19.25
N ARG A 107 -15.85 10.54 -19.74
CA ARG A 107 -16.42 11.79 -20.26
C ARG A 107 -16.78 12.79 -19.16
N THR A 108 -17.26 12.34 -18.01
CA THR A 108 -17.77 13.23 -16.94
C THR A 108 -16.65 13.76 -16.05
N VAL A 109 -15.57 12.99 -15.84
CA VAL A 109 -14.51 13.32 -14.89
C VAL A 109 -13.24 13.80 -15.58
N GLY A 110 -13.15 13.71 -16.90
CA GLY A 110 -12.00 14.17 -17.67
C GLY A 110 -10.71 13.39 -17.39
N VAL A 111 -10.84 12.12 -16.97
CA VAL A 111 -9.71 11.24 -16.64
C VAL A 111 -9.18 10.62 -17.92
N THR A 112 -7.89 10.81 -18.20
CA THR A 112 -7.21 10.25 -19.39
C THR A 112 -6.67 8.85 -19.13
N ASP A 113 -6.18 8.59 -17.92
CA ASP A 113 -5.64 7.28 -17.56
C ASP A 113 -6.75 6.26 -17.25
N PRO A 114 -6.46 4.97 -17.41
CA PRO A 114 -7.38 3.89 -17.05
C PRO A 114 -7.90 4.01 -15.62
N VAL A 115 -9.10 3.49 -15.38
CA VAL A 115 -9.74 3.52 -14.06
C VAL A 115 -9.88 2.11 -13.51
N ALA A 116 -9.20 1.84 -12.40
CA ALA A 116 -9.30 0.59 -11.67
C ALA A 116 -10.43 0.64 -10.64
N TYR A 117 -11.15 -0.47 -10.50
CA TYR A 117 -12.29 -0.62 -9.58
C TYR A 117 -11.98 -1.67 -8.52
N ALA A 118 -12.22 -1.30 -7.27
CA ALA A 118 -12.09 -2.24 -6.16
C ALA A 118 -13.15 -3.35 -6.24
N VAL A 119 -12.74 -4.58 -5.97
CA VAL A 119 -13.63 -5.75 -5.89
C VAL A 119 -14.12 -6.01 -4.47
N SER A 120 -13.46 -5.46 -3.47
CA SER A 120 -13.89 -5.49 -2.07
C SER A 120 -13.28 -4.35 -1.28
N MET A 121 -13.88 -4.07 -0.13
CA MET A 121 -13.48 -3.01 0.79
C MET A 121 -13.57 -3.52 2.22
N GLN A 122 -12.62 -3.10 3.06
CA GLN A 122 -12.63 -3.34 4.50
C GLN A 122 -12.49 -2.02 5.25
N VAL A 123 -13.30 -1.82 6.26
CA VAL A 123 -13.20 -0.65 7.14
C VAL A 123 -12.10 -0.88 8.16
N ILE A 124 -11.28 0.12 8.38
CA ILE A 124 -10.17 0.13 9.34
C ILE A 124 -10.28 1.32 10.30
N SER A 125 -9.67 1.19 11.46
CA SER A 125 -9.49 2.33 12.38
C SER A 125 -8.54 3.38 11.80
N GLY A 126 -8.59 4.60 12.32
CA GLY A 126 -7.62 5.65 11.96
C GLY A 126 -6.18 5.34 12.37
N LYS A 127 -5.25 6.17 11.90
CA LYS A 127 -3.80 6.12 12.17
C LYS A 127 -3.06 4.93 11.54
N VAL A 128 -3.69 4.23 10.60
CA VAL A 128 -3.02 3.15 9.86
C VAL A 128 -2.09 3.75 8.83
N GLN A 129 -0.82 3.33 8.85
CA GLN A 129 0.27 3.78 7.98
C GLN A 129 0.72 2.71 6.99
N GLY A 130 0.55 1.45 7.32
CA GLY A 130 0.98 0.35 6.48
C GLY A 130 0.23 -0.95 6.73
N MET A 131 0.40 -1.89 5.82
CA MET A 131 -0.26 -3.18 5.83
C MET A 131 0.68 -4.26 5.29
N ALA A 132 0.60 -5.45 5.87
CA ALA A 132 1.20 -6.66 5.30
C ALA A 132 0.32 -7.88 5.58
N PHE A 133 0.56 -8.95 4.83
CA PHE A 133 -0.04 -10.26 5.06
C PHE A 133 1.01 -11.23 5.58
N TYR A 134 0.62 -12.06 6.52
CA TYR A 134 1.47 -13.14 7.03
C TYR A 134 0.61 -14.30 7.54
N ASN A 135 0.84 -15.52 7.05
CA ASN A 135 0.15 -16.73 7.51
C ASN A 135 -1.36 -16.55 7.71
N ASN A 136 -2.07 -16.13 6.67
CA ASN A 136 -3.51 -15.87 6.70
C ASN A 136 -3.96 -14.82 7.75
N LYS A 137 -3.05 -13.91 8.11
CA LYS A 137 -3.31 -12.76 8.97
C LYS A 137 -3.10 -11.46 8.20
N ILE A 138 -3.80 -10.43 8.63
CA ILE A 138 -3.54 -9.04 8.24
C ILE A 138 -2.82 -8.36 9.38
N LEU A 139 -1.73 -7.71 9.07
CA LEU A 139 -0.96 -6.86 9.98
C LEU A 139 -1.15 -5.41 9.57
N LEU A 140 -1.65 -4.57 10.46
CA LEU A 140 -1.78 -3.13 10.24
C LEU A 140 -0.84 -2.38 11.18
N THR A 141 0.02 -1.51 10.62
CA THR A 141 0.81 -0.58 11.43
C THR A 141 -0.03 0.63 11.77
N ARG A 142 0.01 1.07 13.02
CA ARG A 142 -0.61 2.30 13.47
C ARG A 142 0.41 3.19 14.15
N SER A 143 0.50 4.42 13.71
CA SER A 143 1.46 5.39 14.23
C SER A 143 0.90 6.80 14.19
N TRP A 144 1.26 7.62 15.18
CA TRP A 144 0.93 9.03 15.18
C TRP A 144 1.89 9.83 16.08
N GLY A 145 2.66 10.71 15.47
CA GLY A 145 3.58 11.61 16.20
C GLY A 145 4.63 10.85 17.01
N ILE A 146 4.80 11.23 18.26
CA ILE A 146 5.80 10.68 19.18
C ILE A 146 5.24 9.57 20.09
N LEU A 147 4.01 9.13 19.85
CA LEU A 147 3.43 8.05 20.63
C LEU A 147 3.97 6.70 20.15
N PRO A 148 4.07 5.70 21.04
CA PRO A 148 4.43 4.35 20.64
C PRO A 148 3.53 3.87 19.52
N SER A 149 4.14 3.30 18.49
CA SER A 149 3.44 2.69 17.38
C SER A 149 2.90 1.31 17.77
N GLU A 150 2.03 0.77 16.93
CA GLU A 150 1.41 -0.54 17.12
C GLU A 150 1.43 -1.33 15.82
N VAL A 151 1.62 -2.64 15.93
CA VAL A 151 1.23 -3.59 14.90
C VAL A 151 0.01 -4.35 15.42
N GLN A 152 -1.10 -4.17 14.75
CA GLN A 152 -2.35 -4.86 15.03
C GLN A 152 -2.53 -6.03 14.08
N ILE A 153 -2.79 -7.22 14.63
CA ILE A 153 -2.90 -8.47 13.90
C ILE A 153 -4.36 -8.91 13.89
N PHE A 154 -4.87 -9.18 12.69
CA PHE A 154 -6.24 -9.63 12.46
C PHE A 154 -6.25 -10.96 11.72
N ASN A 155 -7.30 -11.75 11.91
CA ASN A 155 -7.58 -12.85 10.99
C ASN A 155 -7.96 -12.28 9.62
N TYR A 156 -7.44 -12.89 8.55
CA TYR A 156 -7.85 -12.49 7.20
C TYR A 156 -9.34 -12.80 7.03
N SER A 157 -10.10 -11.75 6.74
CA SER A 157 -11.52 -11.85 6.41
C SER A 157 -11.78 -11.01 5.17
N ARG A 158 -12.45 -11.60 4.19
CA ARG A 158 -12.83 -10.88 2.98
C ARG A 158 -13.85 -9.77 3.26
N TYR A 159 -14.65 -9.96 4.30
CA TYR A 159 -15.72 -9.04 4.72
C TYR A 159 -15.61 -8.82 6.21
N GLY A 160 -15.47 -7.60 6.63
CA GLY A 160 -15.39 -7.29 8.05
C GLY A 160 -14.80 -5.92 8.34
N ILE A 161 -14.87 -5.54 9.59
CA ILE A 161 -14.28 -4.31 10.10
C ILE A 161 -12.99 -4.66 10.82
N LEU A 162 -11.88 -4.10 10.36
CA LEU A 162 -10.57 -4.24 11.00
C LEU A 162 -10.38 -3.08 12.00
N SER A 163 -11.21 -3.06 13.03
CA SER A 163 -11.12 -2.07 14.09
C SER A 163 -10.15 -2.51 15.19
N THR A 164 -9.62 -1.54 15.94
CA THR A 164 -8.69 -1.82 17.03
C THR A 164 -9.24 -2.83 18.06
N SER A 165 -10.55 -2.79 18.32
CA SER A 165 -11.21 -3.71 19.25
C SER A 165 -11.28 -5.16 18.77
N GLU A 166 -11.13 -5.39 17.48
CA GLU A 166 -11.20 -6.72 16.86
C GLU A 166 -9.83 -7.32 16.55
N ALA A 167 -8.76 -6.59 16.89
CA ALA A 167 -7.42 -7.10 16.72
C ALA A 167 -7.21 -8.35 17.59
N TYR A 168 -6.80 -9.45 16.95
CA TYR A 168 -6.43 -10.69 17.63
C TYR A 168 -5.28 -10.47 18.63
N LYS A 169 -4.30 -9.64 18.22
CA LYS A 169 -3.15 -9.26 19.02
C LYS A 169 -2.66 -7.86 18.61
N THR A 170 -2.21 -7.10 19.58
CA THR A 170 -1.53 -5.81 19.37
C THR A 170 -0.15 -5.86 19.97
N ILE A 171 0.87 -5.52 19.19
CA ILE A 171 2.28 -5.46 19.59
C ILE A 171 2.71 -4.01 19.57
N LYS A 172 3.37 -3.56 20.63
CA LYS A 172 3.92 -2.20 20.74
C LYS A 172 5.27 -2.11 20.04
N PHE A 173 5.47 -1.01 19.36
CA PHE A 173 6.70 -0.67 18.65
C PHE A 173 7.17 0.73 19.02
N PRO A 174 8.45 1.07 18.75
CA PRO A 174 8.90 2.45 18.80
C PRO A 174 8.00 3.38 17.98
N GLU A 175 8.05 4.66 18.26
CA GLU A 175 7.31 5.68 17.51
C GLU A 175 7.63 5.72 16.02
N ARG A 176 6.71 6.26 15.21
CA ARG A 176 6.90 6.53 13.78
C ARG A 176 7.11 5.31 12.90
N LEU A 177 6.48 4.19 13.23
CA LEU A 177 6.40 3.03 12.36
C LEU A 177 5.50 3.36 11.17
N GLU A 178 6.05 3.36 9.97
CA GLU A 178 5.34 3.70 8.73
C GLU A 178 4.82 2.46 8.02
N GLN A 179 5.71 1.61 7.58
CA GLN A 179 5.34 0.46 6.76
C GLN A 179 5.97 -0.82 7.27
N ILE A 180 5.31 -1.92 7.02
CA ILE A 180 5.84 -3.28 7.18
C ILE A 180 5.75 -4.00 5.85
N TYR A 181 6.76 -4.84 5.60
CA TYR A 181 6.83 -5.67 4.42
C TYR A 181 7.18 -7.10 4.82
N GLN A 182 6.55 -8.08 4.19
CA GLN A 182 6.80 -9.50 4.42
C GLN A 182 7.58 -10.08 3.24
N ASP A 183 8.69 -10.74 3.55
CA ASP A 183 9.49 -11.50 2.59
C ASP A 183 9.93 -12.82 3.21
N GLY A 184 9.60 -13.92 2.54
CA GLY A 184 9.85 -15.26 3.06
C GLY A 184 9.23 -15.47 4.45
N GLY A 185 10.03 -15.82 5.43
CA GLY A 185 9.64 -15.97 6.84
C GLY A 185 9.81 -14.71 7.70
N SER A 186 10.22 -13.59 7.11
CA SER A 186 10.59 -12.36 7.83
C SER A 186 9.60 -11.23 7.58
N ILE A 187 9.46 -10.36 8.57
CA ILE A 187 8.71 -9.10 8.45
C ILE A 187 9.70 -7.96 8.71
N TYR A 188 9.76 -7.03 7.78
CA TYR A 188 10.59 -5.84 7.83
C TYR A 188 9.74 -4.63 8.24
N ALA A 189 10.26 -3.81 9.13
CA ALA A 189 9.59 -2.61 9.60
C ALA A 189 10.38 -1.37 9.19
N LEU A 190 9.70 -0.39 8.59
CA LEU A 190 10.24 0.90 8.19
C LEU A 190 9.73 1.98 9.13
N PHE A 191 10.64 2.82 9.64
CA PHE A 191 10.33 3.96 10.49
C PHE A 191 10.67 5.28 9.78
N GLU A 192 9.81 6.30 9.94
CA GLU A 192 9.92 7.59 9.26
C GLU A 192 11.20 8.37 9.60
N SER A 193 11.70 8.28 10.81
CA SER A 193 12.85 9.08 11.22
C SER A 193 14.18 8.36 10.99
N GLY A 194 14.98 8.84 10.03
CA GLY A 194 16.37 8.49 9.88
C GLY A 194 17.29 8.89 11.04
N LEU A 195 16.74 9.33 12.17
CA LEU A 195 17.46 9.69 13.40
C LEU A 195 17.72 8.50 14.32
N MET A 196 17.09 7.35 14.06
CA MET A 196 17.50 6.11 14.73
C MET A 196 18.60 5.46 13.90
N PRO A 197 19.76 5.14 14.50
CA PRO A 197 20.89 4.49 13.78
C PRO A 197 20.57 3.07 13.33
N THR A 198 19.36 2.68 13.40
CA THR A 198 18.87 1.33 13.18
C THR A 198 17.93 1.37 11.99
N GLY A 199 18.49 1.42 10.79
CA GLY A 199 17.78 1.11 9.55
C GLY A 199 16.95 -0.17 9.69
N CYS A 200 16.19 -0.54 8.68
CA CYS A 200 15.34 -1.73 8.67
C CYS A 200 15.85 -2.84 9.57
N HIS A 201 15.20 -3.07 10.70
CA HIS A 201 15.46 -4.26 11.49
C HIS A 201 14.59 -5.38 10.96
N PRO A 202 15.17 -6.52 10.58
CA PRO A 202 14.36 -7.72 10.42
C PRO A 202 13.70 -7.99 11.78
N LEU A 203 12.38 -8.02 11.79
CA LEU A 203 11.61 -8.51 12.93
C LEU A 203 11.81 -10.04 12.97
N THR A 204 12.92 -10.49 13.51
CA THR A 204 13.34 -11.87 13.49
C THR A 204 12.46 -12.77 14.36
N GLU A 205 11.56 -12.24 15.15
CA GLU A 205 10.64 -13.04 15.97
C GLU A 205 9.28 -12.39 16.16
N LEU A 206 8.48 -12.31 15.09
CA LEU A 206 7.05 -12.39 15.29
C LEU A 206 6.71 -13.88 15.32
N THR A 207 6.98 -14.55 16.43
CA THR A 207 6.35 -15.83 16.73
C THR A 207 4.86 -15.53 16.91
N VAL A 208 4.15 -15.49 15.81
CA VAL A 208 2.69 -15.45 15.81
C VAL A 208 2.26 -16.87 16.16
N LEU A 209 2.05 -17.12 17.43
CA LEU A 209 1.39 -18.29 17.95
C LEU A 209 -0.06 -18.34 17.49
#